data_24a83d3f49eead126e6fc411ec7a2da7
#
_entry.id   24a83d3f49eead126e6fc411ec7a2da7
#
_cell.length_a   1.000
_cell.length_b   1.000
_cell.length_c   1.000
_cell.angle_alpha   90.00
_cell.angle_beta   90.00
_cell.angle_gamma   90.00
#
_symmetry.space_group_name_H-M   'P 1'
#
loop_
_entity.id
_entity.type
_entity.pdbx_description
1 polymer ?
#
loop_
_entity_poly.entity_id
_entity_poly.type
_entity_poly.pdbx_seq_one_letter_code
_entity_poly.pdbx_strand_id
1 'polypeptide(L)'
;MKVKAVFINKPGEVETRWVDYPHKKENEVLIKVDAAGICGSDIGAFRGTNPLVTYPRIIGHEVTGIVLQEGTGMPDNIKKGDRVIVDPYIYCGHCYPCSVGRTNCCENLNVIGVHIDGAMQEVVTHPAHLIHKIPDNVPSEMAPLAEPLTIALHALHRANVKAGEYVAIIGAGAIGLMAALSARHYKATPILIDIVEERLRYAQKLGVPYVLNAAD
;
A
#
# COMPACT_ATOMS: atom_id res chain seq x y z
N MET A 1 9.75 -0.76 27.33
CA MET A 1 8.65 -1.54 26.76
C MET A 1 9.09 -2.03 25.39
N LYS A 2 8.70 -3.25 24.97
CA LYS A 2 9.06 -3.80 23.65
C LYS A 2 7.81 -4.19 22.87
N VAL A 3 7.93 -4.22 21.55
CA VAL A 3 6.89 -4.63 20.59
C VAL A 3 7.47 -5.65 19.63
N LYS A 4 6.62 -6.48 19.05
CA LYS A 4 7.04 -7.45 18.03
C LYS A 4 7.11 -6.77 16.66
N ALA A 5 8.13 -7.16 15.87
CA ALA A 5 8.29 -6.75 14.49
C ALA A 5 8.75 -7.92 13.62
N VAL A 6 8.35 -7.92 12.35
CA VAL A 6 8.71 -8.95 11.36
C VAL A 6 9.83 -8.42 10.49
N PHE A 7 10.95 -9.12 10.49
CA PHE A 7 12.14 -8.78 9.71
C PHE A 7 12.37 -9.77 8.58
N ILE A 8 12.84 -9.26 7.46
CA ILE A 8 13.62 -10.04 6.51
C ILE A 8 15.09 -9.74 6.79
N ASN A 9 15.82 -10.74 7.29
CA ASN A 9 17.24 -10.59 7.66
C ASN A 9 18.16 -10.59 6.44
N LYS A 10 17.83 -11.44 5.49
CA LYS A 10 18.45 -11.63 4.17
C LYS A 10 17.46 -12.40 3.29
N PRO A 11 17.70 -12.54 2.00
CA PRO A 11 16.87 -13.38 1.15
C PRO A 11 16.64 -14.79 1.72
N GLY A 12 15.39 -15.20 1.78
CA GLY A 12 14.96 -16.50 2.30
C GLY A 12 14.84 -16.61 3.83
N GLU A 13 15.12 -15.53 4.59
CA GLU A 13 15.13 -15.58 6.06
C GLU A 13 14.20 -14.51 6.65
N VAL A 14 13.07 -14.98 7.22
CA VAL A 14 12.10 -14.13 7.95
C VAL A 14 12.18 -14.46 9.44
N GLU A 15 12.14 -13.45 10.27
CA GLU A 15 12.18 -13.59 11.72
C GLU A 15 11.26 -12.59 12.41
N THR A 16 10.58 -13.01 13.48
CA THR A 16 9.86 -12.12 14.39
C THR A 16 10.75 -11.81 15.59
N ARG A 17 10.99 -10.52 15.84
CA ARG A 17 11.83 -10.05 16.97
C ARG A 17 11.07 -9.08 17.84
N TRP A 18 11.55 -8.98 19.09
CA TRP A 18 11.19 -7.90 19.98
C TRP A 18 12.11 -6.69 19.72
N VAL A 19 11.53 -5.56 19.38
CA VAL A 19 12.21 -4.27 19.20
C VAL A 19 11.78 -3.30 20.31
N ASP A 20 12.53 -2.22 20.49
CA ASP A 20 12.14 -1.20 21.44
C ASP A 20 10.87 -0.50 20.99
N TYR A 21 10.02 -0.13 21.96
CA TYR A 21 8.81 0.63 21.70
C TYR A 21 9.17 1.96 21.01
N PRO A 22 8.57 2.29 19.87
CA PRO A 22 8.97 3.46 19.10
C PRO A 22 8.68 4.76 19.86
N HIS A 23 9.62 5.71 19.79
CA HIS A 23 9.46 7.05 20.31
C HIS A 23 9.11 8.00 19.16
N LYS A 24 7.91 8.57 19.20
CA LYS A 24 7.47 9.50 18.17
C LYS A 24 8.15 10.86 18.31
N LYS A 25 8.42 11.52 17.19
CA LYS A 25 8.77 12.95 17.12
C LYS A 25 7.50 13.79 17.20
N GLU A 26 7.65 15.09 17.33
CA GLU A 26 6.54 16.03 17.45
C GLU A 26 5.59 15.98 16.24
N ASN A 27 6.17 15.91 15.03
CA ASN A 27 5.45 15.85 13.75
C ASN A 27 5.09 14.42 13.30
N GLU A 28 5.20 13.44 14.18
CA GLU A 28 4.82 12.04 13.93
C GLU A 28 3.59 11.67 14.75
N VAL A 29 2.81 10.75 14.24
CA VAL A 29 1.73 10.05 14.94
C VAL A 29 2.23 8.69 15.41
N LEU A 30 1.75 8.23 16.56
CA LEU A 30 1.98 6.87 17.04
C LEU A 30 0.74 6.04 16.74
N ILE A 31 0.92 4.92 16.06
CA ILE A 31 -0.16 4.06 15.57
C ILE A 31 0.03 2.64 16.09
N LYS A 32 -1.02 2.08 16.71
CA LYS A 32 -1.11 0.64 16.93
C LYS A 32 -1.58 -0.01 15.64
N VAL A 33 -0.77 -0.87 15.05
CA VAL A 33 -1.11 -1.58 13.82
C VAL A 33 -2.25 -2.57 14.11
N ASP A 34 -3.28 -2.52 13.26
CA ASP A 34 -4.46 -3.39 13.33
C ASP A 34 -4.39 -4.47 12.26
N ALA A 35 -4.03 -4.07 11.04
CA ALA A 35 -3.82 -5.00 9.93
C ALA A 35 -2.73 -4.48 8.97
N ALA A 36 -2.00 -5.42 8.37
CA ALA A 36 -1.00 -5.15 7.33
C ALA A 36 -1.14 -6.15 6.19
N GLY A 37 -1.17 -5.65 4.95
CA GLY A 37 -1.13 -6.46 3.74
C GLY A 37 0.29 -6.96 3.44
N ILE A 38 0.38 -8.03 2.67
CA ILE A 38 1.64 -8.55 2.12
C ILE A 38 1.66 -8.23 0.63
N CYS A 39 2.51 -7.30 0.24
CA CYS A 39 2.69 -6.90 -1.15
C CYS A 39 3.58 -7.89 -1.93
N GLY A 40 3.45 -7.90 -3.24
CA GLY A 40 4.39 -8.59 -4.11
C GLY A 40 5.84 -8.11 -3.96
N SER A 41 6.05 -6.85 -3.56
CA SER A 41 7.36 -6.29 -3.26
C SER A 41 7.99 -6.87 -2.00
N ASP A 42 7.19 -7.26 -0.98
CA ASP A 42 7.65 -7.95 0.22
C ASP A 42 8.10 -9.39 -0.13
N ILE A 43 7.34 -10.04 -1.02
CA ILE A 43 7.73 -11.35 -1.59
C ILE A 43 9.03 -11.22 -2.39
N GLY A 44 9.18 -10.14 -3.17
CA GLY A 44 10.40 -9.81 -3.89
C GLY A 44 11.59 -9.58 -2.94
N ALA A 45 11.38 -8.88 -1.83
CA ALA A 45 12.39 -8.72 -0.79
C ALA A 45 12.77 -10.07 -0.19
N PHE A 46 11.81 -10.92 0.17
CA PHE A 46 12.09 -12.26 0.67
C PHE A 46 12.88 -13.11 -0.33
N ARG A 47 12.60 -13.01 -1.62
CA ARG A 47 13.31 -13.75 -2.67
C ARG A 47 14.65 -13.11 -3.07
N GLY A 48 14.99 -11.92 -2.58
CA GLY A 48 16.19 -11.17 -2.97
C GLY A 48 16.11 -10.57 -4.38
N THR A 49 14.92 -10.44 -4.95
CA THR A 49 14.70 -9.90 -6.31
C THR A 49 14.28 -8.43 -6.29
N ASN A 50 14.03 -7.84 -5.12
CA ASN A 50 13.74 -6.41 -4.99
C ASN A 50 15.05 -5.64 -4.73
N PRO A 51 15.60 -4.90 -5.73
CA PRO A 51 16.89 -4.22 -5.60
C PRO A 51 16.85 -2.98 -4.68
N LEU A 52 15.67 -2.52 -4.29
CA LEU A 52 15.50 -1.33 -3.45
C LEU A 52 15.56 -1.63 -1.96
N VAL A 53 15.49 -2.91 -1.58
CA VAL A 53 15.49 -3.32 -0.17
C VAL A 53 16.91 -3.62 0.30
N THR A 54 17.30 -2.99 1.40
CA THR A 54 18.51 -3.32 2.15
C THR A 54 18.16 -4.13 3.38
N TYR A 55 19.00 -5.10 3.75
CA TYR A 55 18.74 -6.01 4.86
C TYR A 55 19.64 -5.71 6.07
N PRO A 56 19.19 -5.98 7.31
CA PRO A 56 17.83 -6.43 7.66
C PRO A 56 16.80 -5.32 7.47
N ARG A 57 15.52 -5.69 7.20
CA ARG A 57 14.42 -4.74 7.00
C ARG A 57 13.14 -5.22 7.70
N ILE A 58 12.49 -4.33 8.45
CA ILE A 58 11.08 -4.52 8.82
C ILE A 58 10.27 -4.19 7.58
N ILE A 59 9.49 -5.15 7.06
CA ILE A 59 8.67 -4.99 5.86
C ILE A 59 7.29 -4.40 6.18
N GLY A 60 6.46 -4.23 5.15
CA GLY A 60 5.05 -3.82 5.24
C GLY A 60 4.83 -2.33 5.01
N HIS A 61 3.97 -2.05 4.03
CA HIS A 61 3.57 -0.70 3.62
C HIS A 61 2.07 -0.58 3.31
N GLU A 62 1.34 -1.66 3.26
CA GLU A 62 -0.12 -1.70 3.14
C GLU A 62 -0.71 -1.82 4.56
N VAL A 63 -0.89 -0.70 5.27
CA VAL A 63 -1.06 -0.72 6.74
C VAL A 63 -2.21 0.13 7.21
N THR A 64 -2.95 -0.43 8.16
CA THR A 64 -3.98 0.29 8.92
C THR A 64 -3.76 0.11 10.41
N GLY A 65 -4.27 1.06 11.17
CA GLY A 65 -4.15 1.00 12.61
C GLY A 65 -4.99 2.04 13.33
N ILE A 66 -4.78 2.12 14.63
CA ILE A 66 -5.48 3.02 15.54
C ILE A 66 -4.49 4.05 16.08
N VAL A 67 -4.84 5.32 16.00
CA VAL A 67 -4.04 6.42 16.54
C VAL A 67 -3.94 6.30 18.07
N LEU A 68 -2.73 6.09 18.58
CA LEU A 68 -2.44 6.06 20.01
C LEU A 68 -2.06 7.44 20.56
N GLN A 69 -1.27 8.19 19.77
CA GLN A 69 -0.85 9.56 20.12
C GLN A 69 -0.82 10.42 18.86
N GLU A 70 -1.34 11.62 18.98
CA GLU A 70 -1.40 12.61 17.92
C GLU A 70 -0.03 13.28 17.69
N GLY A 71 0.17 13.84 16.49
CA GLY A 71 1.34 14.61 16.12
C GLY A 71 0.98 15.94 15.48
N THR A 72 1.89 16.89 15.49
CA THR A 72 1.71 18.18 14.81
C THR A 72 1.58 17.98 13.29
N GLY A 73 0.60 18.64 12.69
CA GLY A 73 0.30 18.54 11.26
C GLY A 73 -0.61 17.37 10.89
N MET A 74 -1.17 16.67 11.87
CA MET A 74 -2.21 15.65 11.61
C MET A 74 -3.47 16.33 11.04
N PRO A 75 -4.21 15.68 10.10
CA PRO A 75 -5.46 16.21 9.59
C PRO A 75 -6.49 16.48 10.70
N ASP A 76 -7.17 17.62 10.65
CA ASP A 76 -8.11 18.08 11.71
C ASP A 76 -9.27 17.12 11.98
N ASN A 77 -9.63 16.28 11.00
CA ASN A 77 -10.70 15.30 11.13
C ASN A 77 -10.25 13.97 11.76
N ILE A 78 -8.99 13.87 12.19
CA ILE A 78 -8.42 12.68 12.81
C ILE A 78 -8.01 13.01 14.25
N LYS A 79 -8.27 12.07 15.17
CA LYS A 79 -7.91 12.20 16.58
C LYS A 79 -7.48 10.86 17.16
N LYS A 80 -6.93 10.88 18.36
CA LYS A 80 -6.61 9.66 19.13
C LYS A 80 -7.83 8.73 19.20
N GLY A 81 -7.59 7.46 18.93
CA GLY A 81 -8.61 6.40 18.87
C GLY A 81 -9.22 6.19 17.48
N ASP A 82 -9.01 7.11 16.53
CA ASP A 82 -9.51 6.91 15.16
C ASP A 82 -8.71 5.84 14.43
N ARG A 83 -9.42 5.15 13.53
CA ARG A 83 -8.84 4.19 12.59
C ARG A 83 -8.29 4.91 11.39
N VAL A 84 -7.06 4.58 11.02
CA VAL A 84 -6.34 5.27 9.93
C VAL A 84 -5.63 4.30 9.00
N ILE A 85 -5.49 4.72 7.75
CA ILE A 85 -4.58 4.16 6.76
C ILE A 85 -3.30 4.98 6.78
N VAL A 86 -2.17 4.32 6.62
CA VAL A 86 -0.87 4.96 6.47
C VAL A 86 -0.58 5.15 4.98
N ASP A 87 -0.28 6.40 4.56
CA ASP A 87 0.33 6.65 3.26
C ASP A 87 1.84 6.33 3.36
N PRO A 88 2.32 5.24 2.72
CA PRO A 88 3.68 4.76 2.92
C PRO A 88 4.75 5.59 2.21
N TYR A 89 4.37 6.58 1.42
CA TYR A 89 5.26 7.36 0.53
C TYR A 89 5.71 8.65 1.19
N ILE A 90 6.84 8.60 1.92
CA ILE A 90 7.41 9.77 2.61
C ILE A 90 8.22 10.59 1.61
N TYR A 91 7.75 11.77 1.28
CA TYR A 91 8.36 12.70 0.35
C TYR A 91 9.01 13.91 1.05
N CYS A 92 9.98 14.56 0.41
CA CYS A 92 10.74 15.65 1.02
C CYS A 92 10.01 17.02 1.05
N GLY A 93 9.02 17.24 0.18
CA GLY A 93 8.22 18.46 0.13
C GLY A 93 8.87 19.68 -0.56
N HIS A 94 10.17 19.63 -0.93
CA HIS A 94 10.92 20.80 -1.45
C HIS A 94 11.64 20.59 -2.78
N CYS A 95 11.80 19.36 -3.27
CA CYS A 95 12.39 19.12 -4.60
C CYS A 95 11.42 19.54 -5.72
N TYR A 96 11.92 19.65 -6.95
CA TYR A 96 11.09 20.10 -8.08
C TYR A 96 9.81 19.28 -8.27
N PRO A 97 9.83 17.93 -8.29
CA PRO A 97 8.57 17.16 -8.36
C PRO A 97 7.58 17.50 -7.25
N CYS A 98 8.06 17.67 -6.00
CA CYS A 98 7.18 18.03 -4.89
C CYS A 98 6.59 19.43 -5.05
N SER A 99 7.36 20.41 -5.53
CA SER A 99 6.89 21.79 -5.72
C SER A 99 5.79 21.92 -6.78
N VAL A 100 5.70 20.96 -7.71
CA VAL A 100 4.65 20.88 -8.74
C VAL A 100 3.56 19.85 -8.42
N GLY A 101 3.47 19.39 -7.16
CA GLY A 101 2.45 18.47 -6.68
C GLY A 101 2.63 17.00 -7.09
N ARG A 102 3.80 16.63 -7.60
CA ARG A 102 4.13 15.25 -7.99
C ARG A 102 4.97 14.56 -6.92
N THR A 103 4.44 14.46 -5.70
CA THR A 103 5.14 13.91 -4.54
C THR A 103 5.58 12.46 -4.73
N ASN A 104 4.83 11.67 -5.51
CA ASN A 104 5.20 10.31 -5.91
C ASN A 104 6.46 10.22 -6.79
N CYS A 105 6.92 11.33 -7.37
CA CYS A 105 8.16 11.45 -8.13
C CYS A 105 9.26 12.17 -7.34
N CYS A 106 9.14 12.22 -6.01
CA CYS A 106 10.12 12.89 -5.15
C CYS A 106 11.53 12.32 -5.34
N GLU A 107 12.54 13.21 -5.48
CA GLU A 107 13.93 12.83 -5.63
C GLU A 107 14.51 12.10 -4.41
N ASN A 108 13.89 12.32 -3.22
CA ASN A 108 14.28 11.71 -1.95
C ASN A 108 13.11 10.86 -1.38
N LEU A 109 12.39 10.15 -2.23
CA LEU A 109 11.25 9.34 -1.81
C LEU A 109 11.70 8.17 -0.94
N ASN A 110 11.12 8.06 0.23
CA ASN A 110 11.25 6.89 1.09
C ASN A 110 9.91 6.17 1.22
N VAL A 111 9.91 4.89 0.91
CA VAL A 111 8.74 4.01 1.11
C VAL A 111 9.04 3.14 2.32
N ILE A 112 8.15 3.18 3.32
CA ILE A 112 8.28 2.31 4.50
C ILE A 112 8.21 0.84 4.08
N GLY A 113 8.97 -0.03 4.73
CA GLY A 113 9.08 -1.44 4.36
C GLY A 113 9.97 -1.74 3.15
N VAL A 114 10.46 -0.70 2.44
CA VAL A 114 11.33 -0.80 1.28
C VAL A 114 12.64 -0.06 1.54
N HIS A 115 12.62 1.27 1.55
CA HIS A 115 13.79 2.11 1.76
C HIS A 115 14.14 2.26 3.25
N ILE A 116 13.14 2.33 4.10
CA ILE A 116 13.22 2.43 5.56
C ILE A 116 12.34 1.36 6.20
N ASP A 117 12.47 1.16 7.50
CA ASP A 117 11.68 0.17 8.22
C ASP A 117 10.19 0.42 8.08
N GLY A 118 9.47 -0.68 7.90
CA GLY A 118 8.04 -0.70 7.62
C GLY A 118 7.18 -0.93 8.85
N ALA A 119 5.93 -1.20 8.59
CA ALA A 119 4.92 -1.26 9.61
C ALA A 119 4.38 -2.68 9.89
N MET A 120 5.08 -3.74 9.47
CA MET A 120 4.82 -5.09 10.01
C MET A 120 5.37 -5.23 11.43
N GLN A 121 4.82 -4.42 12.33
CA GLN A 121 5.12 -4.41 13.76
C GLN A 121 3.89 -3.95 14.55
N GLU A 122 3.86 -4.23 15.87
CA GLU A 122 2.66 -3.95 16.68
C GLU A 122 2.37 -2.46 16.83
N VAL A 123 3.41 -1.62 16.86
CA VAL A 123 3.29 -0.16 16.98
C VAL A 123 4.32 0.50 16.06
N VAL A 124 3.92 1.56 15.37
CA VAL A 124 4.77 2.31 14.45
C VAL A 124 4.59 3.81 14.66
N THR A 125 5.66 4.58 14.39
CA THR A 125 5.57 6.04 14.19
C THR A 125 5.52 6.36 12.71
N HIS A 126 4.77 7.41 12.35
CA HIS A 126 4.65 7.85 10.97
C HIS A 126 4.46 9.35 10.89
N PRO A 127 4.89 10.04 9.81
CA PRO A 127 4.59 11.47 9.64
C PRO A 127 3.09 11.74 9.75
N ALA A 128 2.71 12.66 10.64
CA ALA A 128 1.32 12.87 11.03
C ALA A 128 0.41 13.33 9.88
N HIS A 129 0.97 13.98 8.86
CA HIS A 129 0.23 14.43 7.67
C HIS A 129 0.01 13.33 6.61
N LEU A 130 0.64 12.16 6.76
CA LEU A 130 0.56 11.01 5.83
C LEU A 130 -0.33 9.89 6.38
N ILE A 131 -1.44 10.27 7.01
CA ILE A 131 -2.46 9.32 7.47
C ILE A 131 -3.83 9.76 6.97
N HIS A 132 -4.70 8.79 6.73
CA HIS A 132 -6.08 9.03 6.26
C HIS A 132 -7.06 8.28 7.13
N LYS A 133 -8.17 8.95 7.49
CA LYS A 133 -9.22 8.34 8.30
C LYS A 133 -9.96 7.25 7.51
N ILE A 134 -10.16 6.10 8.12
CA ILE A 134 -10.95 5.00 7.56
C ILE A 134 -12.42 5.25 7.89
N PRO A 135 -13.34 5.19 6.91
CA PRO A 135 -14.77 5.19 7.17
C PRO A 135 -15.19 4.01 8.06
N ASP A 136 -16.15 4.25 8.96
CA ASP A 136 -16.57 3.25 9.96
C ASP A 136 -17.12 1.95 9.36
N ASN A 137 -17.70 2.04 8.15
CA ASN A 137 -18.26 0.89 7.42
C ASN A 137 -17.22 0.03 6.68
N VAL A 138 -15.91 0.39 6.71
CA VAL A 138 -14.86 -0.40 6.11
C VAL A 138 -14.29 -1.37 7.15
N PRO A 139 -14.37 -2.70 6.94
CA PRO A 139 -13.76 -3.68 7.85
C PRO A 139 -12.25 -3.52 7.96
N SER A 140 -11.68 -3.79 9.13
CA SER A 140 -10.24 -3.63 9.39
C SER A 140 -9.37 -4.49 8.46
N GLU A 141 -9.82 -5.72 8.19
CA GLU A 141 -9.12 -6.65 7.30
C GLU A 141 -9.14 -6.23 5.82
N MET A 142 -10.08 -5.37 5.44
CA MET A 142 -10.19 -4.81 4.08
C MET A 142 -9.42 -3.50 3.92
N ALA A 143 -9.22 -2.78 5.01
CA ALA A 143 -8.69 -1.43 4.96
C ALA A 143 -7.25 -1.33 4.40
N PRO A 144 -6.33 -2.30 4.61
CA PRO A 144 -5.01 -2.29 3.97
C PRO A 144 -5.04 -2.29 2.43
N LEU A 145 -6.13 -2.79 1.81
CA LEU A 145 -6.31 -2.78 0.36
C LEU A 145 -6.40 -1.36 -0.23
N ALA A 146 -6.57 -0.33 0.60
CA ALA A 146 -6.60 1.04 0.13
C ALA A 146 -5.26 1.45 -0.52
N GLU A 147 -4.11 0.99 0.00
CA GLU A 147 -2.81 1.30 -0.61
C GLU A 147 -2.73 0.74 -2.03
N PRO A 148 -2.82 -0.59 -2.28
CA PRO A 148 -2.74 -1.12 -3.64
C PRO A 148 -3.87 -0.64 -4.56
N LEU A 149 -5.03 -0.26 -4.02
CA LEU A 149 -6.09 0.37 -4.80
C LEU A 149 -5.64 1.72 -5.37
N THR A 150 -4.87 2.54 -4.61
CA THR A 150 -4.35 3.80 -5.12
C THR A 150 -3.42 3.61 -6.31
N ILE A 151 -2.64 2.53 -6.34
CA ILE A 151 -1.77 2.18 -7.46
C ILE A 151 -2.59 1.88 -8.71
N ALA A 152 -3.65 1.08 -8.57
CA ALA A 152 -4.56 0.78 -9.66
C ALA A 152 -5.29 2.02 -10.20
N LEU A 153 -5.80 2.87 -9.29
CA LEU A 153 -6.46 4.13 -9.65
C LEU A 153 -5.50 5.10 -10.35
N HIS A 154 -4.25 5.19 -9.86
CA HIS A 154 -3.23 6.02 -10.48
C HIS A 154 -2.93 5.56 -11.92
N ALA A 155 -2.82 4.26 -12.16
CA ALA A 155 -2.62 3.70 -13.50
C ALA A 155 -3.76 4.09 -14.46
N LEU A 156 -5.02 3.94 -14.04
CA LEU A 156 -6.18 4.34 -14.85
C LEU A 156 -6.24 5.85 -15.09
N HIS A 157 -5.89 6.65 -14.08
CA HIS A 157 -5.78 8.09 -14.23
C HIS A 157 -4.69 8.50 -15.21
N ARG A 158 -3.52 7.86 -15.14
CA ARG A 158 -2.40 8.09 -16.08
C ARG A 158 -2.77 7.71 -17.51
N ALA A 159 -3.52 6.63 -17.69
CA ALA A 159 -4.07 6.20 -18.98
C ALA A 159 -5.23 7.09 -19.46
N ASN A 160 -5.72 8.02 -18.63
CA ASN A 160 -6.85 8.91 -18.93
C ASN A 160 -8.11 8.15 -19.35
N VAL A 161 -8.37 7.01 -18.71
CA VAL A 161 -9.50 6.14 -19.02
C VAL A 161 -10.84 6.87 -18.90
N LYS A 162 -11.70 6.73 -19.92
CA LYS A 162 -13.02 7.36 -19.99
C LYS A 162 -14.14 6.32 -19.99
N ALA A 163 -15.33 6.79 -19.62
CA ALA A 163 -16.54 5.99 -19.73
C ALA A 163 -16.77 5.52 -21.17
N GLY A 164 -17.17 4.27 -21.34
CA GLY A 164 -17.42 3.63 -22.64
C GLY A 164 -16.19 3.06 -23.33
N GLU A 165 -14.97 3.29 -22.82
CA GLU A 165 -13.75 2.73 -23.42
C GLU A 165 -13.55 1.27 -23.01
N TYR A 166 -12.87 0.51 -23.87
CA TYR A 166 -12.31 -0.80 -23.54
C TYR A 166 -10.87 -0.62 -23.04
N VAL A 167 -10.56 -1.27 -21.92
CA VAL A 167 -9.25 -1.15 -21.24
C VAL A 167 -8.62 -2.52 -21.12
N ALA A 168 -7.56 -2.76 -21.89
CA ALA A 168 -6.75 -3.97 -21.75
C ALA A 168 -5.85 -3.84 -20.49
N ILE A 169 -5.95 -4.81 -19.58
CA ILE A 169 -5.19 -4.87 -18.33
C ILE A 169 -4.40 -6.17 -18.34
N ILE A 170 -3.08 -6.07 -18.36
CA ILE A 170 -2.18 -7.22 -18.39
C ILE A 170 -1.76 -7.58 -16.97
N GLY A 171 -2.07 -8.80 -16.55
CA GLY A 171 -1.83 -9.34 -15.22
C GLY A 171 -3.10 -9.32 -14.34
N ALA A 172 -3.59 -10.50 -13.96
CA ALA A 172 -4.74 -10.71 -13.08
C ALA A 172 -4.31 -10.91 -11.59
N GLY A 173 -3.19 -10.31 -11.20
CA GLY A 173 -2.79 -10.19 -9.79
C GLY A 173 -3.63 -9.14 -9.06
N ALA A 174 -3.29 -8.84 -7.79
CA ALA A 174 -4.04 -7.90 -6.95
C ALA A 174 -4.25 -6.53 -7.63
N ILE A 175 -3.18 -5.93 -8.16
CA ILE A 175 -3.24 -4.61 -8.82
C ILE A 175 -4.11 -4.66 -10.09
N GLY A 176 -3.89 -5.65 -10.97
CA GLY A 176 -4.69 -5.75 -12.21
C GLY A 176 -6.16 -6.01 -11.94
N LEU A 177 -6.47 -6.81 -10.92
CA LEU A 177 -7.85 -7.04 -10.51
C LEU A 177 -8.51 -5.77 -9.97
N MET A 178 -7.80 -5.02 -9.11
CA MET A 178 -8.28 -3.72 -8.60
C MET A 178 -8.44 -2.70 -9.74
N ALA A 179 -7.52 -2.68 -10.72
CA ALA A 179 -7.64 -1.84 -11.90
C ALA A 179 -8.88 -2.21 -12.74
N ALA A 180 -9.16 -3.51 -12.93
CA ALA A 180 -10.34 -3.95 -13.66
C ALA A 180 -11.65 -3.57 -12.94
N LEU A 181 -11.72 -3.74 -11.62
CA LEU A 181 -12.88 -3.34 -10.83
C LEU A 181 -13.07 -1.81 -10.83
N SER A 182 -11.98 -1.05 -10.73
CA SER A 182 -11.99 0.41 -10.80
C SER A 182 -12.37 0.94 -12.18
N ALA A 183 -11.90 0.31 -13.26
CA ALA A 183 -12.31 0.66 -14.62
C ALA A 183 -13.83 0.53 -14.81
N ARG A 184 -14.43 -0.55 -14.26
CA ARG A 184 -15.90 -0.71 -14.25
C ARG A 184 -16.60 0.40 -13.46
N HIS A 185 -16.03 0.84 -12.33
CA HIS A 185 -16.56 1.97 -11.56
C HIS A 185 -16.56 3.25 -12.41
N TYR A 186 -15.55 3.46 -13.25
CA TYR A 186 -15.48 4.55 -14.22
C TYR A 186 -16.35 4.35 -15.47
N LYS A 187 -17.17 3.29 -15.49
CA LYS A 187 -18.02 2.92 -16.64
C LYS A 187 -17.21 2.59 -17.90
N ALA A 188 -15.97 2.19 -17.76
CA ALA A 188 -15.17 1.58 -18.81
C ALA A 188 -15.31 0.05 -18.75
N THR A 189 -14.94 -0.63 -19.82
CA THR A 189 -15.06 -2.08 -19.98
C THR A 189 -13.67 -2.70 -19.89
N PRO A 190 -13.28 -3.34 -18.76
CA PRO A 190 -11.99 -4.00 -18.65
C PRO A 190 -11.95 -5.30 -19.40
N ILE A 191 -10.81 -5.56 -20.06
CA ILE A 191 -10.40 -6.85 -20.63
C ILE A 191 -9.17 -7.28 -19.84
N LEU A 192 -9.30 -8.25 -18.95
CA LEU A 192 -8.23 -8.70 -18.08
C LEU A 192 -7.50 -9.88 -18.69
N ILE A 193 -6.19 -9.78 -18.82
CA ILE A 193 -5.32 -10.73 -19.54
C ILE A 193 -4.33 -11.33 -18.54
N ASP A 194 -4.23 -12.66 -18.47
CA ASP A 194 -3.24 -13.36 -17.66
C ASP A 194 -2.94 -14.74 -18.29
N ILE A 195 -1.89 -15.39 -17.85
CA ILE A 195 -1.56 -16.78 -18.22
C ILE A 195 -2.05 -17.79 -17.18
N VAL A 196 -2.53 -17.34 -16.04
CA VAL A 196 -3.00 -18.18 -14.93
C VAL A 196 -4.52 -18.23 -14.95
N GLU A 197 -5.07 -19.32 -15.44
CA GLU A 197 -6.50 -19.55 -15.61
C GLU A 197 -7.32 -19.37 -14.32
N GLU A 198 -6.77 -19.79 -13.17
CA GLU A 198 -7.46 -19.66 -11.87
C GLU A 198 -7.70 -18.19 -11.49
N ARG A 199 -6.75 -17.31 -11.77
CA ARG A 199 -6.89 -15.86 -11.53
C ARG A 199 -7.96 -15.25 -12.42
N LEU A 200 -8.02 -15.68 -13.68
CA LEU A 200 -9.03 -15.22 -14.63
C LEU A 200 -10.44 -15.65 -14.20
N ARG A 201 -10.60 -16.91 -13.76
CA ARG A 201 -11.88 -17.40 -13.20
C ARG A 201 -12.29 -16.64 -11.94
N TYR A 202 -11.34 -16.28 -11.09
CA TYR A 202 -11.61 -15.45 -9.91
C TYR A 202 -12.08 -14.06 -10.31
N ALA A 203 -11.43 -13.42 -11.28
CA ALA A 203 -11.84 -12.13 -11.83
C ALA A 203 -13.27 -12.16 -12.39
N GLN A 204 -13.64 -13.22 -13.12
CA GLN A 204 -15.01 -13.41 -13.62
C GLN A 204 -16.04 -13.50 -12.49
N LYS A 205 -15.72 -14.23 -11.39
CA LYS A 205 -16.58 -14.29 -10.19
C LYS A 205 -16.80 -12.93 -9.54
N LEU A 206 -15.82 -12.02 -9.64
CA LEU A 206 -15.93 -10.63 -9.21
C LEU A 206 -16.61 -9.73 -10.24
N GLY A 207 -17.06 -10.29 -11.36
CA GLY A 207 -17.84 -9.60 -12.38
C GLY A 207 -17.00 -8.85 -13.42
N VAL A 208 -15.71 -9.19 -13.61
CA VAL A 208 -14.94 -8.70 -14.75
C VAL A 208 -15.52 -9.32 -16.03
N PRO A 209 -16.00 -8.51 -17.00
CA PRO A 209 -16.80 -9.01 -18.11
C PRO A 209 -15.99 -9.81 -19.14
N TYR A 210 -14.74 -9.42 -19.37
CA TYR A 210 -13.88 -10.05 -20.36
C TYR A 210 -12.56 -10.46 -19.73
N VAL A 211 -12.20 -11.72 -19.94
CA VAL A 211 -10.90 -12.29 -19.56
C VAL A 211 -10.29 -13.01 -20.76
N LEU A 212 -8.98 -12.95 -20.88
CA LEU A 212 -8.22 -13.60 -21.94
C LEU A 212 -7.05 -14.35 -21.33
N ASN A 213 -6.96 -15.65 -21.62
CA ASN A 213 -5.79 -16.44 -21.29
C ASN A 213 -4.76 -16.26 -22.44
N ALA A 214 -3.60 -15.68 -22.11
CA ALA A 214 -2.55 -15.45 -23.10
C ALA A 214 -1.55 -16.61 -23.20
N ALA A 215 -1.81 -17.72 -22.51
CA ALA A 215 -1.06 -18.98 -22.68
C ALA A 215 -1.63 -19.85 -23.81
N ASP A 216 -2.84 -19.55 -24.30
CA ASP A 216 -3.54 -20.25 -25.38
C ASP A 216 -3.18 -19.58 -26.78
#